data_e4bd201ea5873c4ee687e74806509fcb
#
_entry.id   e4bd201ea5873c4ee687e74806509fcb
#
_cell.length_a   1.000
_cell.length_b   1.000
_cell.length_c   1.000
_cell.angle_alpha   90.00
_cell.angle_beta   90.00
_cell.angle_gamma   90.00
#
_symmetry.space_group_name_H-M   'P 1'
#
loop_
_entity.id
_entity.type
_entity.pdbx_description
1 polymer ?
#
loop_
_entity_poly.entity_id
_entity_poly.type
_entity_poly.pdbx_seq_one_letter_code
_entity_poly.pdbx_strand_id
1 'polypeptide(L)'
;LRYKGVTVYQSSFDDGGSSVQLKAWPLSGNNTETFNVDTTVGDPTNITLNASTEQPERYQLNVTDLRVINVENLEINADPQPRAVLDHVAAVTGSATTLKNENLRNVGPSVEYRLTGADGQSFEYHNYMMPIALDGGPVFLVGVRSNSAEAFRYIRIPADANNSLESFIHLRTALNNPELRRQAAQQFAAQSANSESQKALLEKAAAGALEAFSKGGFNQLLEPVPEAERGRFLSFAVPMIQLSLAALYDLDRAQRGLPELTYNEAQSNAHNQWMQQALLALSNLPDYPAPIVMSLTQFDHVQASVFQVARSPGQTTVYLGCLFLVIGIFSMFYIRDRRIWIWVQPKHSGSQWLAAMTSQRRTLDFTQEFERFKNAFK
;
A
#
# COMPACT_ATOMS: atom_id res chain seq x y z
N LEU A 1 0.30 31.96 9.30
CA LEU A 1 0.14 32.93 10.39
C LEU A 1 1.47 33.12 11.11
N ARG A 2 1.84 34.38 11.44
CA ARG A 2 3.08 34.67 12.18
C ARG A 2 2.75 35.48 13.44
N TYR A 3 3.19 34.95 14.62
CA TYR A 3 2.97 35.60 15.90
C TYR A 3 4.16 35.38 16.85
N LYS A 4 4.69 36.47 17.42
CA LYS A 4 5.84 36.46 18.36
C LYS A 4 7.04 35.62 17.91
N GLY A 5 7.38 35.66 16.61
CA GLY A 5 8.52 34.92 16.05
C GLY A 5 8.24 33.44 15.75
N VAL A 6 7.00 32.99 16.00
CA VAL A 6 6.51 31.68 15.62
C VAL A 6 5.70 31.81 14.33
N THR A 7 5.96 30.95 13.36
CA THR A 7 5.20 30.88 12.11
C THR A 7 4.43 29.55 12.07
N VAL A 8 3.15 29.65 11.77
CA VAL A 8 2.24 28.50 11.65
C VAL A 8 1.86 28.36 10.19
N TYR A 9 2.13 27.19 9.62
CA TYR A 9 1.76 26.81 8.27
C TYR A 9 0.77 25.65 8.34
N GLN A 10 -0.21 25.63 7.47
CA GLN A 10 -0.97 24.40 7.19
C GLN A 10 -0.09 23.52 6.31
N SER A 11 0.27 22.34 6.79
CA SER A 11 1.17 21.41 6.09
C SER A 11 0.42 20.36 5.29
N SER A 12 -0.67 19.84 5.86
CA SER A 12 -1.48 18.77 5.25
C SER A 12 -2.87 18.74 5.86
N PHE A 13 -3.69 17.86 5.35
CA PHE A 13 -4.92 17.39 5.99
C PHE A 13 -4.67 15.97 6.48
N ASP A 14 -5.37 15.59 7.53
CA ASP A 14 -5.35 14.27 8.14
C ASP A 14 -6.75 13.89 8.59
N ASP A 15 -6.97 12.66 9.00
CA ASP A 15 -8.20 12.24 9.63
C ASP A 15 -8.36 12.89 11.01
N GLY A 16 -9.51 13.45 11.28
CA GLY A 16 -9.84 14.13 12.53
C GLY A 16 -10.58 13.26 13.54
N GLY A 17 -10.55 11.94 13.37
CA GLY A 17 -11.32 10.99 14.14
C GLY A 17 -12.65 10.67 13.45
N SER A 18 -12.58 10.28 12.18
CA SER A 18 -13.74 9.79 11.43
C SER A 18 -14.34 8.57 12.08
N SER A 19 -15.66 8.51 12.17
CA SER A 19 -16.36 7.31 12.61
C SER A 19 -16.54 6.35 11.43
N VAL A 20 -16.29 5.06 11.68
CA VAL A 20 -16.41 4.00 10.68
C VAL A 20 -17.22 2.84 11.23
N GLN A 21 -18.09 2.28 10.39
CA GLN A 21 -18.79 1.04 10.64
C GLN A 21 -18.20 -0.06 9.77
N LEU A 22 -17.70 -1.10 10.42
CA LEU A 22 -17.10 -2.25 9.77
C LEU A 22 -17.98 -3.46 9.97
N LYS A 23 -18.14 -4.27 8.94
CA LYS A 23 -18.76 -5.59 9.03
C LYS A 23 -17.67 -6.65 9.00
N ALA A 24 -17.60 -7.45 10.06
CA ALA A 24 -16.66 -8.55 10.18
C ALA A 24 -17.23 -9.81 9.55
N TRP A 25 -16.46 -10.43 8.66
CA TRP A 25 -16.77 -11.67 7.98
C TRP A 25 -15.81 -12.77 8.44
N PRO A 26 -16.30 -13.91 8.95
CA PRO A 26 -15.42 -14.96 9.45
C PRO A 26 -14.68 -15.68 8.31
N LEU A 27 -13.37 -15.85 8.48
CA LEU A 27 -12.50 -16.60 7.57
C LEU A 27 -11.98 -17.92 8.18
N SER A 28 -12.22 -18.16 9.46
CA SER A 28 -11.84 -19.38 10.16
C SER A 28 -13.05 -20.14 10.70
N GLY A 29 -12.84 -21.41 11.00
CA GLY A 29 -13.90 -22.27 11.57
C GLY A 29 -15.08 -22.52 10.63
N ASN A 30 -16.19 -22.98 11.20
CA ASN A 30 -17.43 -23.27 10.49
C ASN A 30 -18.53 -22.22 10.73
N ASN A 31 -18.15 -21.06 11.26
CA ASN A 31 -19.08 -19.98 11.50
C ASN A 31 -19.24 -19.10 10.25
N THR A 32 -20.48 -18.69 9.97
CA THR A 32 -20.85 -17.74 8.92
C THR A 32 -21.45 -16.45 9.49
N GLU A 33 -21.63 -16.37 10.81
CA GLU A 33 -22.23 -15.21 11.45
C GLU A 33 -21.32 -14.00 11.35
N THR A 34 -21.87 -12.91 10.85
CA THR A 34 -21.20 -11.63 10.74
C THR A 34 -21.61 -10.74 11.92
N PHE A 35 -20.73 -9.83 12.30
CA PHE A 35 -21.05 -8.82 13.30
C PHE A 35 -20.53 -7.45 12.88
N ASN A 36 -21.13 -6.39 13.40
CA ASN A 36 -20.72 -5.02 13.12
C ASN A 36 -19.80 -4.51 14.23
N VAL A 37 -18.85 -3.68 13.82
CA VAL A 37 -17.92 -2.98 14.71
C VAL A 37 -18.00 -1.50 14.39
N ASP A 38 -18.44 -0.69 15.34
CA ASP A 38 -18.40 0.75 15.29
C ASP A 38 -17.12 1.22 15.96
N THR A 39 -16.31 2.01 15.28
CA THR A 39 -15.05 2.51 15.81
C THR A 39 -14.69 3.86 15.19
N THR A 40 -13.68 4.52 15.76
CA THR A 40 -13.16 5.80 15.30
C THR A 40 -11.74 5.61 14.77
N VAL A 41 -11.38 6.32 13.71
CA VAL A 41 -10.02 6.30 13.18
C VAL A 41 -9.05 6.81 14.26
N GLY A 42 -8.01 6.03 14.54
CA GLY A 42 -7.01 6.32 15.57
C GLY A 42 -7.31 5.71 16.94
N ASP A 43 -8.55 5.32 17.22
CA ASP A 43 -8.93 4.77 18.53
C ASP A 43 -8.94 3.22 18.51
N PRO A 44 -8.21 2.56 19.42
CA PRO A 44 -8.17 1.11 19.48
C PRO A 44 -9.49 0.54 20.07
N THR A 45 -10.09 -0.41 19.37
CA THR A 45 -11.32 -1.09 19.75
C THR A 45 -11.06 -2.57 20.01
N ASN A 46 -11.52 -3.10 21.13
CA ASN A 46 -11.39 -4.53 21.45
C ASN A 46 -12.54 -5.32 20.80
N ILE A 47 -12.20 -6.37 20.07
CA ILE A 47 -13.16 -7.30 19.48
C ILE A 47 -12.93 -8.70 20.02
N THR A 48 -14.01 -9.46 20.19
CA THR A 48 -13.93 -10.84 20.64
C THR A 48 -14.62 -11.73 19.62
N LEU A 49 -13.85 -12.65 19.05
CA LEU A 49 -14.36 -13.68 18.15
C LEU A 49 -14.75 -14.93 18.95
N ASN A 50 -15.71 -15.67 18.42
CA ASN A 50 -16.17 -16.91 19.04
C ASN A 50 -16.57 -16.71 20.51
N ALA A 51 -17.22 -15.59 20.84
CA ALA A 51 -17.53 -15.20 22.22
C ALA A 51 -18.41 -16.24 22.96
N SER A 52 -19.16 -17.05 22.22
CA SER A 52 -20.02 -18.12 22.74
C SER A 52 -19.30 -19.48 22.89
N THR A 53 -18.02 -19.59 22.54
CA THR A 53 -17.24 -20.83 22.65
C THR A 53 -16.42 -20.87 23.95
N GLU A 54 -15.90 -22.05 24.30
CA GLU A 54 -15.02 -22.23 25.47
C GLU A 54 -13.66 -21.49 25.32
N GLN A 55 -13.29 -21.10 24.10
CA GLN A 55 -12.04 -20.42 23.79
C GLN A 55 -12.31 -19.15 22.95
N PRO A 56 -12.76 -18.06 23.58
CA PRO A 56 -12.93 -16.79 22.89
C PRO A 56 -11.56 -16.19 22.51
N GLU A 57 -11.44 -15.81 21.25
CA GLU A 57 -10.24 -15.14 20.75
C GLU A 57 -10.42 -13.63 20.85
N ARG A 58 -9.44 -12.94 21.45
CA ARG A 58 -9.45 -11.50 21.62
C ARG A 58 -8.46 -10.83 20.70
N TYR A 59 -8.94 -9.80 20.02
CA TYR A 59 -8.13 -8.96 19.14
C TYR A 59 -8.33 -7.49 19.49
N GLN A 60 -7.29 -6.69 19.25
CA GLN A 60 -7.38 -5.25 19.27
C GLN A 60 -7.38 -4.76 17.82
N LEU A 61 -8.45 -4.11 17.42
CA LEU A 61 -8.61 -3.44 16.12
C LEU A 61 -8.22 -1.97 16.30
N ASN A 62 -7.35 -1.48 15.43
CA ASN A 62 -7.04 -0.06 15.32
C ASN A 62 -7.15 0.37 13.85
N VAL A 63 -8.15 1.18 13.53
CA VAL A 63 -8.28 1.79 12.20
C VAL A 63 -7.25 2.91 12.11
N THR A 64 -6.33 2.80 11.15
CA THR A 64 -5.19 3.71 11.01
C THR A 64 -5.39 4.76 9.94
N ASP A 65 -6.20 4.49 8.91
CA ASP A 65 -6.48 5.43 7.83
C ASP A 65 -7.85 5.15 7.19
N LEU A 66 -8.53 6.21 6.80
CA LEU A 66 -9.76 6.18 5.99
C LEU A 66 -9.56 7.03 4.75
N ARG A 67 -9.49 6.38 3.60
CA ARG A 67 -9.38 7.06 2.31
C ARG A 67 -10.73 7.09 1.62
N VAL A 68 -11.30 8.26 1.49
CA VAL A 68 -12.61 8.45 0.83
C VAL A 68 -12.51 8.29 -0.68
N ILE A 69 -11.36 8.65 -1.25
CA ILE A 69 -11.12 8.60 -2.70
C ILE A 69 -9.82 7.85 -2.95
N ASN A 70 -9.88 6.77 -3.71
CA ASN A 70 -8.73 6.03 -4.17
C ASN A 70 -8.73 6.01 -5.70
N VAL A 71 -7.65 6.50 -6.28
CA VAL A 71 -7.47 6.51 -7.73
C VAL A 71 -6.40 5.48 -8.07
N GLU A 72 -6.83 4.36 -8.66
CA GLU A 72 -5.96 3.23 -8.98
C GLU A 72 -5.82 3.07 -10.51
N ASN A 73 -4.64 2.62 -10.91
CA ASN A 73 -4.42 2.16 -12.28
C ASN A 73 -4.77 0.67 -12.35
N LEU A 74 -5.86 0.34 -13.00
CA LEU A 74 -6.38 -1.03 -13.11
C LEU A 74 -5.79 -1.81 -14.30
N GLU A 75 -4.74 -1.34 -14.95
CA GLU A 75 -4.04 -2.12 -15.99
C GLU A 75 -3.29 -3.30 -15.37
N ILE A 76 -3.72 -4.50 -15.75
CA ILE A 76 -3.21 -5.80 -15.25
C ILE A 76 -1.75 -6.07 -15.67
N ASN A 77 -1.20 -5.32 -16.64
CA ASN A 77 0.13 -5.54 -17.23
C ASN A 77 1.10 -4.36 -17.04
N ALA A 78 0.82 -3.42 -16.17
CA ALA A 78 1.83 -2.43 -15.84
C ALA A 78 2.89 -3.10 -14.96
N ASP A 79 3.96 -3.63 -15.59
CA ASP A 79 5.23 -3.79 -14.89
C ASP A 79 5.47 -2.50 -14.08
N PRO A 80 5.86 -2.58 -12.81
CA PRO A 80 6.19 -1.40 -12.04
C PRO A 80 7.46 -0.78 -12.65
N GLN A 81 7.28 -0.02 -13.74
CA GLN A 81 8.34 0.80 -14.27
C GLN A 81 8.74 1.80 -13.16
N PRO A 82 10.03 1.90 -12.84
CA PRO A 82 10.49 2.92 -11.91
C PRO A 82 9.99 4.26 -12.46
N ARG A 83 9.17 4.96 -11.66
CA ARG A 83 8.68 6.30 -11.99
C ARG A 83 9.86 7.14 -12.46
N ALA A 84 9.79 7.67 -13.66
CA ALA A 84 10.87 8.48 -14.22
C ALA A 84 11.23 9.59 -13.20
N VAL A 85 12.51 9.89 -13.09
CA VAL A 85 13.03 10.93 -12.18
C VAL A 85 12.26 12.25 -12.32
N LEU A 86 11.75 12.53 -13.54
CA LEU A 86 10.90 13.68 -13.86
C LEU A 86 9.55 13.68 -13.12
N ASP A 87 8.91 12.52 -12.90
CA ASP A 87 7.65 12.42 -12.16
C ASP A 87 7.89 12.71 -10.66
N HIS A 88 9.05 12.31 -10.15
CA HIS A 88 9.45 12.61 -8.78
C HIS A 88 9.72 14.12 -8.58
N VAL A 89 10.37 14.76 -9.54
CA VAL A 89 10.62 16.20 -9.53
C VAL A 89 9.32 16.98 -9.67
N ALA A 90 8.41 16.56 -10.54
CA ALA A 90 7.09 17.18 -10.73
C ALA A 90 6.23 17.09 -9.44
N ALA A 91 6.27 15.94 -8.74
CA ALA A 91 5.57 15.76 -7.47
C ALA A 91 6.11 16.67 -6.35
N VAL A 92 7.44 16.90 -6.32
CA VAL A 92 8.08 17.76 -5.30
C VAL A 92 7.90 19.25 -5.61
N THR A 93 7.83 19.65 -6.87
CA THR A 93 7.69 21.06 -7.28
C THR A 93 6.25 21.55 -7.37
N GLY A 94 5.25 20.69 -7.13
CA GLY A 94 3.83 21.04 -7.24
C GLY A 94 3.37 21.34 -8.67
N SER A 95 4.23 21.10 -9.66
CA SER A 95 3.94 21.30 -11.10
C SER A 95 3.40 20.03 -11.75
N ALA A 96 2.76 19.14 -10.97
CA ALA A 96 2.13 17.95 -11.51
C ALA A 96 0.99 18.35 -12.45
N THR A 97 1.32 18.62 -13.70
CA THR A 97 0.40 18.43 -14.80
C THR A 97 0.08 16.94 -14.80
N THR A 98 -1.09 16.59 -14.29
CA THR A 98 -1.62 15.23 -14.33
C THR A 98 -1.57 14.80 -15.78
N LEU A 99 -0.59 13.98 -16.14
CA LEU A 99 -0.68 13.19 -17.35
C LEU A 99 -1.99 12.43 -17.18
N LYS A 100 -2.98 12.73 -18.02
CA LYS A 100 -4.23 12.00 -18.09
C LYS A 100 -3.89 10.57 -18.52
N ASN A 101 -3.55 9.73 -17.56
CA ASN A 101 -3.57 8.30 -17.76
C ASN A 101 -5.06 7.93 -17.84
N GLU A 102 -5.52 7.60 -19.04
CA GLU A 102 -6.92 7.30 -19.35
C GLU A 102 -7.47 6.11 -18.54
N ASN A 103 -6.59 5.35 -17.87
CA ASN A 103 -6.91 4.15 -17.11
C ASN A 103 -6.99 4.34 -15.59
N LEU A 104 -6.77 5.55 -15.10
CA LEU A 104 -6.97 5.87 -13.68
C LEU A 104 -8.46 5.94 -13.37
N ARG A 105 -8.93 5.08 -12.46
CA ARG A 105 -10.32 5.06 -12.00
C ARG A 105 -10.37 5.28 -10.50
N ASN A 106 -11.36 6.06 -10.06
CA ASN A 106 -11.70 6.11 -8.66
C ASN A 106 -12.43 4.81 -8.31
N VAL A 107 -11.85 4.03 -7.42
CA VAL A 107 -12.36 2.73 -6.96
C VAL A 107 -13.12 2.83 -5.64
N GLY A 108 -13.37 4.05 -5.17
CA GLY A 108 -14.16 4.31 -3.98
C GLY A 108 -13.36 4.32 -2.68
N PRO A 109 -14.07 4.36 -1.55
CA PRO A 109 -13.44 4.42 -0.24
C PRO A 109 -12.68 3.14 0.11
N SER A 110 -11.66 3.29 0.96
CA SER A 110 -10.94 2.17 1.58
C SER A 110 -10.61 2.48 3.03
N VAL A 111 -10.37 1.44 3.80
CA VAL A 111 -9.96 1.52 5.19
C VAL A 111 -8.66 0.74 5.39
N GLU A 112 -7.70 1.37 6.09
CA GLU A 112 -6.53 0.68 6.61
C GLU A 112 -6.72 0.44 8.10
N TYR A 113 -6.41 -0.76 8.57
CA TYR A 113 -6.50 -1.11 9.96
C TYR A 113 -5.42 -2.10 10.37
N ARG A 114 -5.07 -2.05 11.66
CA ARG A 114 -4.18 -3.02 12.29
C ARG A 114 -5.00 -3.92 13.20
N LEU A 115 -4.76 -5.23 13.11
CA LEU A 115 -5.35 -6.22 13.98
C LEU A 115 -4.23 -6.87 14.80
N THR A 116 -4.31 -6.78 16.11
CA THR A 116 -3.32 -7.32 17.05
C THR A 116 -3.96 -8.44 17.86
N GLY A 117 -3.39 -9.62 17.79
CA GLY A 117 -3.82 -10.78 18.58
C GLY A 117 -3.37 -10.72 20.03
N ALA A 118 -3.91 -11.60 20.86
CA ALA A 118 -3.53 -11.72 22.28
C ALA A 118 -2.07 -12.13 22.50
N ASP A 119 -1.45 -12.76 21.49
CA ASP A 119 -0.03 -13.13 21.46
C ASP A 119 0.90 -11.95 21.11
N GLY A 120 0.34 -10.77 20.80
CA GLY A 120 1.07 -9.58 20.39
C GLY A 120 1.43 -9.55 18.90
N GLN A 121 1.10 -10.58 18.12
CA GLN A 121 1.27 -10.53 16.67
C GLN A 121 0.31 -9.52 16.07
N SER A 122 0.80 -8.69 15.17
CA SER A 122 -0.02 -7.69 14.51
C SER A 122 0.27 -7.63 13.02
N PHE A 123 -0.79 -7.49 12.23
CA PHE A 123 -0.75 -7.29 10.79
C PHE A 123 -1.54 -6.06 10.41
N GLU A 124 -1.14 -5.45 9.30
CA GLU A 124 -1.85 -4.31 8.72
C GLU A 124 -2.66 -4.79 7.52
N TYR A 125 -3.88 -4.29 7.42
CA TYR A 125 -4.86 -4.65 6.40
C TYR A 125 -5.33 -3.40 5.67
N HIS A 126 -5.62 -3.54 4.37
CA HIS A 126 -6.17 -2.48 3.54
C HIS A 126 -7.31 -3.04 2.69
N ASN A 127 -8.53 -2.64 2.99
CA ASN A 127 -9.73 -3.19 2.36
C ASN A 127 -10.54 -2.09 1.69
N TYR A 128 -10.94 -2.35 0.44
CA TYR A 128 -11.82 -1.46 -0.31
C TYR A 128 -13.28 -1.71 0.07
N MET A 129 -14.04 -0.61 0.15
CA MET A 129 -15.48 -0.64 0.50
C MET A 129 -16.32 -1.31 -0.58
N MET A 130 -16.01 -1.03 -1.85
CA MET A 130 -16.78 -1.49 -2.99
C MET A 130 -16.00 -2.53 -3.80
N PRO A 131 -16.70 -3.50 -4.41
CA PRO A 131 -16.04 -4.42 -5.33
C PRO A 131 -15.58 -3.69 -6.60
N ILE A 132 -14.45 -4.10 -7.12
CA ILE A 132 -13.81 -3.55 -8.32
C ILE A 132 -13.92 -4.57 -9.43
N ALA A 133 -14.28 -4.14 -10.64
CA ALA A 133 -14.33 -5.03 -11.81
C ALA A 133 -12.91 -5.37 -12.26
N LEU A 134 -12.45 -6.57 -11.95
CA LEU A 134 -11.16 -7.14 -12.33
C LEU A 134 -11.36 -8.58 -12.82
N ASP A 135 -10.53 -9.00 -13.78
CA ASP A 135 -10.48 -10.40 -14.26
C ASP A 135 -11.86 -10.94 -14.70
N GLY A 136 -12.69 -10.06 -15.26
CA GLY A 136 -14.01 -10.43 -15.81
C GLY A 136 -15.17 -10.36 -14.82
N GLY A 137 -14.96 -10.01 -13.54
CA GLY A 137 -16.04 -9.89 -12.55
C GLY A 137 -15.74 -8.92 -11.42
N PRO A 138 -16.74 -8.60 -10.58
CA PRO A 138 -16.54 -7.75 -9.41
C PRO A 138 -15.83 -8.52 -8.29
N VAL A 139 -14.73 -7.97 -7.78
CA VAL A 139 -13.95 -8.54 -6.66
C VAL A 139 -13.70 -7.51 -5.58
N PHE A 140 -13.75 -7.92 -4.33
CA PHE A 140 -13.22 -7.14 -3.22
C PHE A 140 -11.71 -7.34 -3.13
N LEU A 141 -10.97 -6.25 -3.05
CA LEU A 141 -9.54 -6.29 -2.77
C LEU A 141 -9.32 -6.22 -1.26
N VAL A 142 -8.72 -7.27 -0.74
CA VAL A 142 -8.42 -7.43 0.68
C VAL A 142 -6.91 -7.55 0.83
N GLY A 143 -6.28 -6.48 1.29
CA GLY A 143 -4.83 -6.36 1.40
C GLY A 143 -4.32 -6.75 2.77
N VAL A 144 -3.13 -7.34 2.83
CA VAL A 144 -2.41 -7.65 4.06
C VAL A 144 -0.93 -7.36 3.90
N ARG A 145 -0.29 -6.87 4.97
CA ARG A 145 1.18 -6.76 5.09
C ARG A 145 1.62 -6.99 6.52
N SER A 146 2.85 -7.43 6.70
CA SER A 146 3.41 -7.72 8.02
C SER A 146 3.91 -6.44 8.73
N ASN A 147 4.36 -5.46 7.95
CA ASN A 147 4.85 -4.18 8.47
C ASN A 147 4.67 -3.06 7.43
N SER A 148 4.73 -1.82 7.87
CA SER A 148 4.49 -0.65 7.02
C SER A 148 5.55 -0.38 5.94
N ALA A 149 6.69 -1.07 5.97
CA ALA A 149 7.72 -0.98 4.91
C ALA A 149 7.42 -1.90 3.71
N GLU A 150 6.53 -2.87 3.88
CA GLU A 150 6.12 -3.78 2.83
C GLU A 150 4.92 -3.25 2.05
N ALA A 151 4.85 -3.60 0.76
CA ALA A 151 3.65 -3.37 -0.03
C ALA A 151 2.53 -4.32 0.39
N PHE A 152 1.28 -3.87 0.32
CA PHE A 152 0.13 -4.75 0.55
C PHE A 152 0.06 -5.84 -0.52
N ARG A 153 -0.14 -7.08 -0.06
CA ARG A 153 -0.51 -8.21 -0.92
C ARG A 153 -2.02 -8.34 -0.89
N TYR A 154 -2.65 -8.37 -2.07
CA TYR A 154 -4.10 -8.38 -2.17
C TYR A 154 -4.62 -9.77 -2.55
N ILE A 155 -5.60 -10.24 -1.76
CA ILE A 155 -6.48 -11.33 -2.15
C ILE A 155 -7.69 -10.73 -2.85
N ARG A 156 -8.11 -11.35 -3.95
CA ARG A 156 -9.28 -10.96 -4.75
C ARG A 156 -10.43 -11.87 -4.40
N ILE A 157 -11.33 -11.41 -3.55
CA ILE A 157 -12.50 -12.19 -3.16
C ILE A 157 -13.68 -11.80 -4.05
N PRO A 158 -14.28 -12.73 -4.81
CA PRO A 158 -15.38 -12.39 -5.71
C PRO A 158 -16.60 -11.92 -4.94
N ALA A 159 -17.21 -10.84 -5.43
CA ALA A 159 -18.48 -10.35 -4.92
C ALA A 159 -19.62 -11.18 -5.50
N ASP A 160 -20.65 -11.43 -4.68
CA ASP A 160 -21.88 -12.05 -5.14
C ASP A 160 -22.82 -11.05 -5.88
N ALA A 161 -23.98 -11.52 -6.30
CA ALA A 161 -24.98 -10.72 -7.02
C ALA A 161 -25.49 -9.51 -6.20
N ASN A 162 -25.31 -9.53 -4.88
CA ASN A 162 -25.70 -8.45 -3.97
C ASN A 162 -24.51 -7.51 -3.64
N ASN A 163 -23.38 -7.64 -4.34
CA ASN A 163 -22.13 -6.97 -4.00
C ASN A 163 -21.68 -7.24 -2.56
N SER A 164 -21.78 -8.49 -2.12
CA SER A 164 -21.47 -8.96 -0.79
C SER A 164 -20.42 -10.09 -0.82
N LEU A 165 -19.79 -10.34 0.33
CA LEU A 165 -18.89 -11.48 0.55
C LEU A 165 -19.65 -12.76 0.99
N GLU A 166 -20.97 -12.68 1.19
CA GLU A 166 -21.77 -13.73 1.82
C GLU A 166 -21.63 -15.08 1.12
N SER A 167 -21.83 -15.12 -0.20
CA SER A 167 -21.73 -16.36 -0.97
C SER A 167 -20.35 -17.01 -0.91
N PHE A 168 -19.30 -16.20 -0.88
CA PHE A 168 -17.92 -16.68 -0.71
C PHE A 168 -17.67 -17.26 0.67
N ILE A 169 -18.15 -16.60 1.73
CA ILE A 169 -18.02 -17.08 3.12
C ILE A 169 -18.75 -18.42 3.29
N HIS A 170 -19.95 -18.55 2.73
CA HIS A 170 -20.69 -19.80 2.74
C HIS A 170 -19.96 -20.92 2.01
N LEU A 171 -19.44 -20.66 0.80
CA LEU A 171 -18.66 -21.65 0.05
C LEU A 171 -17.41 -22.10 0.82
N ARG A 172 -16.67 -21.14 1.43
CA ARG A 172 -15.51 -21.44 2.27
C ARG A 172 -15.90 -22.32 3.47
N THR A 173 -17.02 -21.98 4.13
CA THR A 173 -17.50 -22.73 5.30
C THR A 173 -17.94 -24.13 4.89
N ALA A 174 -18.64 -24.26 3.76
CA ALA A 174 -19.01 -25.55 3.20
C ALA A 174 -17.77 -26.41 2.85
N LEU A 175 -16.71 -25.78 2.30
CA LEU A 175 -15.45 -26.45 2.01
C LEU A 175 -14.75 -26.96 3.28
N ASN A 176 -14.94 -26.34 4.43
CA ASN A 176 -14.40 -26.80 5.71
C ASN A 176 -15.25 -27.94 6.34
N ASN A 177 -16.46 -28.15 5.87
CA ASN A 177 -17.35 -29.23 6.36
C ASN A 177 -17.02 -30.57 5.69
N PRO A 178 -16.52 -31.58 6.44
CA PRO A 178 -16.15 -32.89 5.86
C PRO A 178 -17.31 -33.63 5.19
N GLU A 179 -18.51 -33.52 5.75
CA GLU A 179 -19.69 -34.20 5.22
C GLU A 179 -20.12 -33.60 3.87
N LEU A 180 -20.13 -32.25 3.77
CA LEU A 180 -20.43 -31.58 2.51
C LEU A 180 -19.39 -31.87 1.43
N ARG A 181 -18.08 -31.90 1.80
CA ARG A 181 -17.03 -32.32 0.86
C ARG A 181 -17.25 -33.72 0.32
N ARG A 182 -17.62 -34.65 1.20
CA ARG A 182 -17.91 -36.04 0.78
C ARG A 182 -19.08 -36.08 -0.19
N GLN A 183 -20.19 -35.40 0.11
CA GLN A 183 -21.36 -35.31 -0.76
C GLN A 183 -21.03 -34.66 -2.12
N ALA A 184 -20.26 -33.58 -2.12
CA ALA A 184 -19.83 -32.95 -3.36
C ALA A 184 -18.93 -33.85 -4.22
N ALA A 185 -18.03 -34.61 -3.60
CA ALA A 185 -17.21 -35.59 -4.31
C ALA A 185 -18.04 -36.71 -4.92
N GLN A 186 -19.07 -37.20 -4.22
CA GLN A 186 -20.03 -38.20 -4.72
C GLN A 186 -20.84 -37.65 -5.91
N GLN A 187 -21.33 -36.42 -5.80
CA GLN A 187 -22.10 -35.78 -6.87
C GLN A 187 -21.24 -35.58 -8.12
N PHE A 188 -20.00 -35.05 -7.94
CA PHE A 188 -19.03 -34.93 -9.04
C PHE A 188 -18.77 -36.29 -9.72
N ALA A 189 -18.47 -37.33 -8.93
CA ALA A 189 -18.21 -38.68 -9.45
C ALA A 189 -19.41 -39.25 -10.20
N ALA A 190 -20.63 -39.07 -9.70
CA ALA A 190 -21.86 -39.53 -10.36
C ALA A 190 -22.09 -38.85 -11.73
N GLN A 191 -21.71 -37.56 -11.87
CA GLN A 191 -21.85 -36.81 -13.12
C GLN A 191 -20.73 -37.10 -14.13
N SER A 192 -19.53 -37.46 -13.66
CA SER A 192 -18.33 -37.57 -14.49
C SER A 192 -17.94 -39.03 -14.84
N ALA A 193 -18.51 -40.03 -14.16
CA ALA A 193 -18.13 -41.43 -14.36
C ALA A 193 -18.98 -42.12 -15.42
N ASN A 194 -18.33 -42.95 -16.21
CA ASN A 194 -18.99 -43.82 -17.20
C ASN A 194 -19.20 -45.27 -16.69
N SER A 195 -18.64 -45.62 -15.51
CA SER A 195 -18.78 -46.92 -14.88
C SER A 195 -18.71 -46.84 -13.36
N GLU A 196 -19.25 -47.82 -12.62
CA GLU A 196 -19.20 -47.83 -11.14
C GLU A 196 -17.77 -47.92 -10.59
N SER A 197 -16.86 -48.62 -11.27
CA SER A 197 -15.45 -48.66 -10.87
C SER A 197 -14.77 -47.29 -11.05
N GLN A 198 -15.08 -46.58 -12.12
CA GLN A 198 -14.57 -45.22 -12.38
C GLN A 198 -15.17 -44.22 -11.35
N LYS A 199 -16.45 -44.36 -11.02
CA LYS A 199 -17.13 -43.53 -10.04
C LYS A 199 -16.45 -43.61 -8.67
N ALA A 200 -16.20 -44.85 -8.16
CA ALA A 200 -15.52 -45.03 -6.88
C ALA A 200 -14.11 -44.41 -6.87
N LEU A 201 -13.38 -44.50 -8.00
CA LEU A 201 -12.07 -43.89 -8.13
C LEU A 201 -12.12 -42.33 -8.13
N LEU A 202 -13.06 -41.76 -8.91
CA LEU A 202 -13.27 -40.32 -8.99
C LEU A 202 -13.76 -39.73 -7.67
N GLU A 203 -14.67 -40.43 -6.97
CA GLU A 203 -15.13 -40.02 -5.64
C GLU A 203 -13.96 -39.92 -4.65
N LYS A 204 -13.12 -40.94 -4.59
CA LYS A 204 -11.95 -40.95 -3.71
C LYS A 204 -10.95 -39.86 -4.07
N ALA A 205 -10.70 -39.65 -5.35
CA ALA A 205 -9.79 -38.64 -5.82
C ALA A 205 -10.30 -37.22 -5.51
N ALA A 206 -11.59 -36.95 -5.78
CA ALA A 206 -12.20 -35.65 -5.51
C ALA A 206 -12.28 -35.36 -4.00
N ALA A 207 -12.65 -36.34 -3.18
CA ALA A 207 -12.69 -36.19 -1.73
C ALA A 207 -11.30 -35.85 -1.15
N GLY A 208 -10.26 -36.57 -1.59
CA GLY A 208 -8.89 -36.30 -1.18
C GLY A 208 -8.39 -34.93 -1.65
N ALA A 209 -8.73 -34.55 -2.89
CA ALA A 209 -8.35 -33.24 -3.43
C ALA A 209 -9.04 -32.08 -2.69
N LEU A 210 -10.36 -32.18 -2.42
CA LEU A 210 -11.09 -31.19 -1.64
C LEU A 210 -10.58 -31.08 -0.20
N GLU A 211 -10.20 -32.19 0.41
CA GLU A 211 -9.62 -32.19 1.75
C GLU A 211 -8.26 -31.48 1.77
N ALA A 212 -7.35 -31.81 0.87
CA ALA A 212 -6.07 -31.14 0.77
C ALA A 212 -6.22 -29.66 0.44
N PHE A 213 -7.10 -29.32 -0.50
CA PHE A 213 -7.40 -27.96 -0.90
C PHE A 213 -7.98 -27.12 0.26
N SER A 214 -8.84 -27.70 1.10
CA SER A 214 -9.40 -27.00 2.27
C SER A 214 -8.37 -26.64 3.33
N LYS A 215 -7.23 -27.34 3.37
CA LYS A 215 -6.16 -27.12 4.37
C LYS A 215 -5.14 -26.06 3.94
N GLY A 216 -4.85 -25.94 2.64
CA GLY A 216 -3.80 -25.02 2.18
C GLY A 216 -3.85 -24.70 0.68
N GLY A 217 -5.03 -24.79 0.06
CA GLY A 217 -5.21 -24.45 -1.36
C GLY A 217 -4.36 -25.32 -2.29
N PHE A 218 -3.91 -24.72 -3.38
CA PHE A 218 -3.04 -25.42 -4.33
C PHE A 218 -1.66 -25.76 -3.77
N ASN A 219 -1.14 -25.01 -2.81
CA ASN A 219 0.15 -25.30 -2.19
C ASN A 219 0.12 -26.67 -1.51
N GLN A 220 -0.92 -26.96 -0.73
CA GLN A 220 -1.07 -28.24 -0.05
C GLN A 220 -1.28 -29.41 -1.04
N LEU A 221 -2.01 -29.16 -2.13
CA LEU A 221 -2.20 -30.15 -3.20
C LEU A 221 -0.90 -30.49 -3.94
N LEU A 222 -0.02 -29.52 -4.13
CA LEU A 222 1.23 -29.67 -4.88
C LEU A 222 2.40 -30.17 -4.03
N GLU A 223 2.26 -30.15 -2.71
CA GLU A 223 3.34 -30.57 -1.80
C GLU A 223 3.85 -32.00 -2.11
N PRO A 224 2.99 -33.01 -2.31
CA PRO A 224 3.45 -34.39 -2.63
C PRO A 224 3.84 -34.58 -4.10
N VAL A 225 3.64 -33.55 -4.98
CA VAL A 225 3.84 -33.69 -6.43
C VAL A 225 5.21 -33.17 -6.84
N PRO A 226 6.04 -33.99 -7.51
CA PRO A 226 7.31 -33.57 -8.07
C PRO A 226 7.15 -32.38 -9.01
N GLU A 227 8.09 -31.43 -8.99
CA GLU A 227 7.99 -30.18 -9.76
C GLU A 227 7.75 -30.40 -11.27
N ALA A 228 8.43 -31.38 -11.85
CA ALA A 228 8.29 -31.74 -13.27
C ALA A 228 6.88 -32.22 -13.64
N GLU A 229 6.08 -32.72 -12.69
CA GLU A 229 4.76 -33.29 -12.92
C GLU A 229 3.63 -32.32 -12.52
N ARG A 230 3.92 -31.22 -11.84
CA ARG A 230 2.93 -30.25 -11.33
C ARG A 230 2.00 -29.71 -12.40
N GLY A 231 2.54 -29.34 -13.58
CA GLY A 231 1.72 -28.84 -14.68
C GLY A 231 0.69 -29.87 -15.18
N ARG A 232 1.12 -31.13 -15.33
CA ARG A 232 0.24 -32.22 -15.73
C ARG A 232 -0.80 -32.55 -14.64
N PHE A 233 -0.39 -32.53 -13.38
CA PHE A 233 -1.29 -32.75 -12.26
C PHE A 233 -2.37 -31.66 -12.19
N LEU A 234 -1.99 -30.38 -12.29
CA LEU A 234 -2.93 -29.25 -12.25
C LEU A 234 -3.94 -29.29 -13.42
N SER A 235 -3.56 -29.78 -14.60
CA SER A 235 -4.49 -29.89 -15.73
C SER A 235 -5.68 -30.80 -15.46
N PHE A 236 -5.55 -31.78 -14.54
CA PHE A 236 -6.63 -32.63 -14.07
C PHE A 236 -7.26 -32.16 -12.75
N ALA A 237 -6.43 -31.69 -11.80
CA ALA A 237 -6.89 -31.32 -10.47
C ALA A 237 -7.75 -30.07 -10.48
N VAL A 238 -7.39 -29.06 -11.28
CA VAL A 238 -8.12 -27.77 -11.31
C VAL A 238 -9.57 -27.95 -11.79
N PRO A 239 -9.86 -28.58 -12.94
CA PRO A 239 -11.24 -28.84 -13.37
C PRO A 239 -12.03 -29.71 -12.38
N MET A 240 -11.40 -30.74 -11.81
CA MET A 240 -12.03 -31.62 -10.82
C MET A 240 -12.46 -30.83 -9.57
N ILE A 241 -11.55 -29.98 -9.01
CA ILE A 241 -11.85 -29.16 -7.84
C ILE A 241 -12.91 -28.13 -8.19
N GLN A 242 -12.83 -27.48 -9.35
CA GLN A 242 -13.81 -26.49 -9.78
C GLN A 242 -15.22 -27.06 -9.86
N LEU A 243 -15.39 -28.22 -10.50
CA LEU A 243 -16.68 -28.92 -10.58
C LEU A 243 -17.16 -29.38 -9.21
N SER A 244 -16.27 -29.89 -8.37
CA SER A 244 -16.59 -30.28 -7.00
C SER A 244 -16.97 -29.10 -6.10
N LEU A 245 -16.34 -27.93 -6.29
CA LEU A 245 -16.73 -26.68 -5.59
C LEU A 245 -18.08 -26.15 -6.06
N ALA A 246 -18.42 -26.31 -7.34
CA ALA A 246 -19.77 -25.99 -7.84
C ALA A 246 -20.83 -26.88 -7.19
N ALA A 247 -20.59 -28.19 -7.14
CA ALA A 247 -21.48 -29.13 -6.42
C ALA A 247 -21.60 -28.78 -4.92
N LEU A 248 -20.47 -28.39 -4.30
CA LEU A 248 -20.45 -27.98 -2.90
C LEU A 248 -21.27 -26.71 -2.66
N TYR A 249 -21.17 -25.72 -3.55
CA TYR A 249 -21.95 -24.50 -3.51
C TYR A 249 -23.45 -24.76 -3.61
N ASP A 250 -23.86 -25.64 -4.52
CA ASP A 250 -25.26 -26.02 -4.68
C ASP A 250 -25.81 -26.79 -3.46
N LEU A 251 -24.99 -27.68 -2.87
CA LEU A 251 -25.35 -28.41 -1.65
C LEU A 251 -25.52 -27.45 -0.46
N ASP A 252 -24.63 -26.49 -0.28
CA ASP A 252 -24.75 -25.47 0.78
C ASP A 252 -26.03 -24.65 0.59
N ARG A 253 -26.32 -24.22 -0.64
CA ARG A 253 -27.55 -23.50 -0.94
C ARG A 253 -28.80 -24.31 -0.62
N ALA A 254 -28.82 -25.58 -1.00
CA ALA A 254 -29.92 -26.49 -0.71
C ALA A 254 -30.13 -26.68 0.80
N GLN A 255 -29.04 -26.80 1.58
CA GLN A 255 -29.15 -26.90 3.05
C GLN A 255 -29.72 -25.61 3.68
N ARG A 256 -29.47 -24.47 3.07
CA ARG A 256 -30.05 -23.18 3.49
C ARG A 256 -31.48 -22.95 2.99
N GLY A 257 -32.05 -23.90 2.27
CA GLY A 257 -33.41 -23.80 1.71
C GLY A 257 -33.53 -22.79 0.58
N LEU A 258 -32.42 -22.42 -0.08
CA LEU A 258 -32.41 -21.52 -1.22
C LEU A 258 -32.82 -22.29 -2.50
N PRO A 259 -33.55 -21.65 -3.44
CA PRO A 259 -33.96 -22.32 -4.68
C PRO A 259 -32.76 -22.70 -5.54
N GLU A 260 -32.93 -23.75 -6.34
CA GLU A 260 -31.95 -24.12 -7.36
C GLU A 260 -31.70 -22.95 -8.32
N LEU A 261 -30.45 -22.78 -8.72
CA LEU A 261 -30.07 -21.72 -9.62
C LEU A 261 -30.37 -22.15 -11.06
N THR A 262 -31.25 -21.41 -11.70
CA THR A 262 -31.50 -21.54 -13.13
C THR A 262 -30.89 -20.33 -13.83
N TYR A 263 -29.90 -20.59 -14.68
CA TYR A 263 -29.17 -19.52 -15.37
C TYR A 263 -29.55 -19.43 -16.84
N ASN A 264 -29.72 -18.22 -17.34
CA ASN A 264 -29.56 -17.97 -18.76
C ASN A 264 -28.05 -18.00 -19.12
N GLU A 265 -27.72 -17.95 -20.41
CA GLU A 265 -26.34 -18.06 -20.88
C GLU A 265 -25.41 -17.01 -20.24
N ALA A 266 -25.83 -15.74 -20.16
CA ALA A 266 -25.04 -14.66 -19.56
C ALA A 266 -24.83 -14.89 -18.06
N GLN A 267 -25.86 -15.33 -17.33
CA GLN A 267 -25.77 -15.64 -15.90
C GLN A 267 -24.88 -16.85 -15.64
N SER A 268 -24.92 -17.86 -16.51
CA SER A 268 -24.07 -19.04 -16.45
C SER A 268 -22.59 -18.63 -16.61
N ASN A 269 -22.28 -17.75 -17.56
CA ASN A 269 -20.93 -17.23 -17.76
C ASN A 269 -20.44 -16.44 -16.54
N ALA A 270 -21.28 -15.56 -15.99
CA ALA A 270 -20.96 -14.79 -14.80
C ALA A 270 -20.73 -15.69 -13.57
N HIS A 271 -21.56 -16.74 -13.39
CA HIS A 271 -21.38 -17.71 -12.31
C HIS A 271 -20.08 -18.51 -12.47
N ASN A 272 -19.76 -18.94 -13.67
CA ASN A 272 -18.51 -19.66 -13.94
C ASN A 272 -17.29 -18.78 -13.65
N GLN A 273 -17.33 -17.51 -14.02
CA GLN A 273 -16.29 -16.54 -13.68
C GLN A 273 -16.17 -16.32 -12.17
N TRP A 274 -17.31 -16.15 -11.48
CA TRP A 274 -17.35 -16.05 -10.02
C TRP A 274 -16.73 -17.28 -9.35
N MET A 275 -17.06 -18.48 -9.83
CA MET A 275 -16.53 -19.74 -9.31
C MET A 275 -15.01 -19.88 -9.53
N GLN A 276 -14.50 -19.43 -10.68
CA GLN A 276 -13.06 -19.40 -10.95
C GLN A 276 -12.34 -18.42 -10.02
N GLN A 277 -12.89 -17.23 -9.81
CA GLN A 277 -12.33 -16.26 -8.87
C GLN A 277 -12.41 -16.78 -7.43
N ALA A 278 -13.50 -17.44 -7.04
CA ALA A 278 -13.64 -18.05 -5.72
C ALA A 278 -12.63 -19.18 -5.48
N LEU A 279 -12.36 -20.00 -6.48
CA LEU A 279 -11.31 -21.03 -6.42
C LEU A 279 -9.93 -20.43 -6.15
N LEU A 280 -9.57 -19.35 -6.87
CA LEU A 280 -8.30 -18.65 -6.68
C LEU A 280 -8.23 -17.94 -5.31
N ALA A 281 -9.33 -17.31 -4.89
CA ALA A 281 -9.42 -16.67 -3.58
C ALA A 281 -9.25 -17.69 -2.45
N LEU A 282 -9.94 -18.83 -2.51
CA LEU A 282 -9.80 -19.92 -1.53
C LEU A 282 -8.39 -20.50 -1.49
N SER A 283 -7.72 -20.60 -2.63
CA SER A 283 -6.32 -21.04 -2.68
C SER A 283 -5.34 -20.08 -2.02
N ASN A 284 -5.61 -18.78 -2.09
CA ASN A 284 -4.74 -17.75 -1.53
C ASN A 284 -5.12 -17.36 -0.08
N LEU A 285 -6.26 -17.86 0.40
CA LEU A 285 -6.75 -17.54 1.75
C LEU A 285 -5.79 -17.93 2.89
N PRO A 286 -5.01 -19.03 2.81
CA PRO A 286 -4.01 -19.36 3.82
C PRO A 286 -2.93 -18.27 4.01
N ASP A 287 -2.70 -17.43 2.99
CA ASP A 287 -1.75 -16.30 3.07
C ASP A 287 -2.33 -15.08 3.82
N TYR A 288 -3.59 -15.14 4.25
CA TYR A 288 -4.27 -14.09 5.00
C TYR A 288 -4.36 -14.48 6.48
N PRO A 289 -3.52 -13.90 7.35
CA PRO A 289 -3.35 -14.40 8.72
C PRO A 289 -4.49 -14.06 9.67
N ALA A 290 -5.44 -13.19 9.28
CA ALA A 290 -6.57 -12.86 10.14
C ALA A 290 -7.69 -13.90 10.07
N PRO A 291 -8.36 -14.21 11.19
CA PRO A 291 -9.52 -15.08 11.22
C PRO A 291 -10.80 -14.42 10.66
N ILE A 292 -10.73 -13.13 10.35
CA ILE A 292 -11.84 -12.30 9.84
C ILE A 292 -11.39 -11.36 8.75
N VAL A 293 -12.30 -11.00 7.86
CA VAL A 293 -12.17 -9.83 6.96
C VAL A 293 -13.13 -8.74 7.42
N MET A 294 -12.63 -7.52 7.49
CA MET A 294 -13.45 -6.35 7.77
C MET A 294 -13.80 -5.65 6.45
N SER A 295 -15.08 -5.45 6.19
CA SER A 295 -15.57 -4.60 5.10
C SER A 295 -16.11 -3.28 5.66
N LEU A 296 -15.71 -2.17 5.07
CA LEU A 296 -16.27 -0.85 5.39
C LEU A 296 -17.70 -0.79 4.85
N THR A 297 -18.68 -0.51 5.74
CA THR A 297 -20.10 -0.43 5.36
C THR A 297 -20.59 0.99 5.35
N GLN A 298 -20.18 1.81 6.33
CA GLN A 298 -20.54 3.20 6.46
C GLN A 298 -19.42 3.97 7.14
N PHE A 299 -19.34 5.27 6.87
CA PHE A 299 -18.40 6.16 7.56
C PHE A 299 -18.95 7.58 7.62
N ASP A 300 -18.51 8.34 8.61
CA ASP A 300 -18.70 9.78 8.71
C ASP A 300 -17.33 10.44 8.79
N HIS A 301 -16.94 11.10 7.68
CA HIS A 301 -15.58 11.59 7.49
C HIS A 301 -15.38 12.95 8.16
N VAL A 302 -14.45 13.02 9.09
CA VAL A 302 -14.02 14.23 9.79
C VAL A 302 -12.59 14.58 9.37
N GLN A 303 -12.43 15.76 8.75
CA GLN A 303 -11.10 16.25 8.34
C GLN A 303 -10.48 17.11 9.42
N ALA A 304 -9.21 16.88 9.70
CA ALA A 304 -8.37 17.73 10.52
C ALA A 304 -7.31 18.46 9.69
N SER A 305 -7.07 19.72 10.03
CA SER A 305 -5.93 20.47 9.46
C SER A 305 -4.69 20.26 10.31
N VAL A 306 -3.63 19.78 9.69
CA VAL A 306 -2.33 19.62 10.35
C VAL A 306 -1.54 20.91 10.19
N PHE A 307 -1.13 21.50 11.32
CA PHE A 307 -0.35 22.71 11.35
C PHE A 307 1.10 22.43 11.74
N GLN A 308 2.01 22.89 10.90
CA GLN A 308 3.42 22.90 11.23
C GLN A 308 3.77 24.22 11.93
N VAL A 309 4.31 24.11 13.13
CA VAL A 309 4.77 25.26 13.93
C VAL A 309 6.28 25.37 13.82
N ALA A 310 6.77 26.45 13.21
CA ALA A 310 8.19 26.69 13.03
C ALA A 310 8.64 27.94 13.79
N ARG A 311 9.75 27.84 14.51
CA ARG A 311 10.44 28.95 15.13
C ARG A 311 11.88 28.99 14.63
N SER A 312 12.27 30.10 14.05
CA SER A 312 13.61 30.30 13.48
C SER A 312 14.38 31.37 14.29
N PRO A 313 14.87 31.01 15.50
CA PRO A 313 15.72 31.95 16.27
C PRO A 313 17.02 32.11 15.50
N GLY A 314 17.46 33.30 15.21
CA GLY A 314 18.69 33.55 14.44
C GLY A 314 18.48 33.80 12.96
N GLN A 315 17.27 33.79 12.43
CA GLN A 315 17.01 34.15 11.03
C GLN A 315 17.62 35.54 10.66
N THR A 316 17.48 36.52 11.55
CA THR A 316 18.05 37.86 11.37
C THR A 316 19.57 37.82 11.32
N THR A 317 20.20 36.99 12.15
CA THR A 317 21.68 36.85 12.18
C THR A 317 22.18 36.22 10.88
N VAL A 318 21.47 35.23 10.34
CA VAL A 318 21.81 34.62 9.05
C VAL A 318 21.68 35.62 7.91
N TYR A 319 20.62 36.41 7.86
CA TYR A 319 20.48 37.46 6.84
C TYR A 319 21.53 38.54 6.95
N LEU A 320 21.91 38.94 8.18
CA LEU A 320 23.00 39.86 8.39
C LEU A 320 24.33 39.28 7.90
N GLY A 321 24.59 38.01 8.18
CA GLY A 321 25.75 37.28 7.66
C GLY A 321 25.79 37.23 6.13
N CYS A 322 24.66 36.94 5.49
CA CYS A 322 24.55 36.99 4.03
C CYS A 322 24.82 38.39 3.47
N LEU A 323 24.30 39.44 4.13
CA LEU A 323 24.57 40.80 3.72
C LEU A 323 26.06 41.12 3.80
N PHE A 324 26.74 40.76 4.90
CA PHE A 324 28.18 40.95 5.04
C PHE A 324 28.98 40.15 4.02
N LEU A 325 28.54 38.96 3.68
CA LEU A 325 29.17 38.13 2.64
C LEU A 325 29.12 38.85 1.28
N VAL A 326 27.94 39.37 0.91
CA VAL A 326 27.78 40.15 -0.33
C VAL A 326 28.69 41.39 -0.33
N ILE A 327 28.70 42.15 0.77
CA ILE A 327 29.58 43.32 0.93
C ILE A 327 31.04 42.89 0.83
N GLY A 328 31.45 41.80 1.45
CA GLY A 328 32.80 41.25 1.38
C GLY A 328 33.25 40.92 -0.04
N ILE A 329 32.36 40.26 -0.81
CA ILE A 329 32.61 39.94 -2.22
C ILE A 329 32.79 41.22 -3.04
N PHE A 330 31.91 42.19 -2.90
CA PHE A 330 32.04 43.47 -3.58
C PHE A 330 33.33 44.19 -3.15
N SER A 331 33.65 44.21 -1.86
CA SER A 331 34.89 44.80 -1.34
C SER A 331 36.14 44.15 -1.96
N MET A 332 36.15 42.86 -2.10
CA MET A 332 37.25 42.12 -2.73
C MET A 332 37.50 42.57 -4.18
N PHE A 333 36.45 42.95 -4.93
CA PHE A 333 36.59 43.46 -6.29
C PHE A 333 37.01 44.94 -6.32
N TYR A 334 36.60 45.76 -5.34
CA TYR A 334 36.86 47.18 -5.33
C TYR A 334 38.13 47.56 -4.56
N ILE A 335 38.49 46.85 -3.49
CA ILE A 335 39.70 47.11 -2.71
C ILE A 335 40.91 46.59 -3.49
N ARG A 336 41.81 47.46 -3.80
CA ARG A 336 42.99 47.16 -4.59
C ARG A 336 44.19 46.89 -3.68
N ASP A 337 44.83 45.76 -3.85
CA ASP A 337 46.04 45.38 -3.14
C ASP A 337 47.23 46.17 -3.76
N ARG A 338 47.93 46.91 -2.93
CA ARG A 338 49.12 47.64 -3.28
C ARG A 338 50.23 47.19 -2.35
N ARG A 339 51.30 46.64 -2.90
CA ARG A 339 52.49 46.23 -2.14
C ARG A 339 53.66 47.14 -2.50
N ILE A 340 54.27 47.77 -1.48
CA ILE A 340 55.43 48.64 -1.61
C ILE A 340 56.57 47.90 -0.96
N TRP A 341 57.67 47.82 -1.71
CA TRP A 341 58.93 47.26 -1.27
C TRP A 341 59.94 48.39 -1.23
N ILE A 342 60.62 48.62 -0.08
CA ILE A 342 61.62 49.65 0.12
C ILE A 342 62.86 48.93 0.57
N TRP A 343 63.98 49.17 -0.20
CA TRP A 343 65.29 48.74 0.16
C TRP A 343 66.14 49.94 0.48
N VAL A 344 66.70 50.01 1.70
CA VAL A 344 67.48 51.08 2.19
C VAL A 344 68.94 50.66 2.29
N GLN A 345 69.87 51.40 1.68
CA GLN A 345 71.28 51.17 1.78
C GLN A 345 71.99 52.42 2.43
N PRO A 346 72.87 52.21 3.41
CA PRO A 346 73.68 53.33 4.00
C PRO A 346 74.68 53.85 2.98
N LYS A 347 74.83 55.18 2.90
CA LYS A 347 75.83 55.89 2.11
C LYS A 347 76.62 56.88 3.03
N HIS A 348 77.87 57.26 2.66
CA HIS A 348 78.75 58.04 3.49
C HIS A 348 78.21 59.39 4.00
N SER A 349 77.17 59.97 3.39
CA SER A 349 76.47 61.16 3.84
C SER A 349 74.95 61.06 3.79
N GLY A 350 74.42 59.95 4.30
CA GLY A 350 72.97 59.71 4.31
C GLY A 350 72.59 58.30 3.96
N SER A 351 71.37 58.04 3.52
CA SER A 351 70.88 56.75 3.07
C SER A 351 70.27 56.82 1.66
N GLN A 352 70.56 55.86 0.86
CA GLN A 352 69.92 55.69 -0.45
C GLN A 352 68.81 54.62 -0.32
N TRP A 353 67.63 54.89 -0.83
CA TRP A 353 66.55 53.97 -0.83
C TRP A 353 66.08 53.71 -2.25
N LEU A 354 65.70 52.45 -2.51
CA LEU A 354 65.09 52.01 -3.72
C LEU A 354 63.67 51.52 -3.36
N ALA A 355 62.63 52.04 -4.03
CA ALA A 355 61.29 51.68 -3.81
C ALA A 355 60.70 51.01 -5.09
N ALA A 356 59.96 49.94 -4.89
CA ALA A 356 59.18 49.28 -5.93
C ALA A 356 57.75 49.11 -5.43
N MET A 357 56.78 49.28 -6.30
CA MET A 357 55.37 49.04 -5.99
C MET A 357 54.79 47.98 -6.94
N THR A 358 54.07 47.02 -6.39
CA THR A 358 53.39 45.98 -7.14
C THR A 358 51.91 45.96 -6.83
N SER A 359 51.10 45.51 -7.79
CA SER A 359 49.66 45.32 -7.66
C SER A 359 49.21 44.15 -8.55
N GLN A 360 48.25 43.37 -8.08
CA GLN A 360 47.64 42.30 -8.87
C GLN A 360 46.94 42.82 -10.14
N ARG A 361 46.37 44.05 -10.09
CA ARG A 361 45.77 44.71 -11.26
C ARG A 361 46.36 46.06 -11.44
N ARG A 362 47.08 46.30 -12.54
CA ARG A 362 47.57 47.61 -12.91
C ARG A 362 46.41 48.47 -13.43
N THR A 363 46.14 49.56 -12.75
CA THR A 363 45.17 50.58 -13.15
C THR A 363 45.85 51.78 -13.72
N LEU A 364 45.11 52.62 -14.44
CA LEU A 364 45.65 53.89 -14.99
C LEU A 364 46.31 54.79 -13.91
N ASP A 365 45.79 54.74 -12.69
CA ASP A 365 46.27 55.54 -11.56
C ASP A 365 47.51 54.95 -10.88
N PHE A 366 47.92 53.73 -11.18
CA PHE A 366 49.01 53.02 -10.50
C PHE A 366 50.32 53.78 -10.57
N THR A 367 50.65 54.36 -11.72
CA THR A 367 51.87 55.13 -11.97
C THR A 367 51.83 56.46 -11.21
N GLN A 368 50.71 57.16 -11.18
CA GLN A 368 50.50 58.38 -10.45
C GLN A 368 50.56 58.16 -8.93
N GLU A 369 50.02 57.13 -8.41
CA GLU A 369 50.10 56.74 -6.98
C GLU A 369 51.53 56.45 -6.59
N PHE A 370 52.31 55.76 -7.42
CA PHE A 370 53.73 55.50 -7.15
C PHE A 370 54.63 56.81 -7.22
N GLU A 371 54.35 57.67 -8.16
CA GLU A 371 55.04 58.97 -8.25
C GLU A 371 54.70 59.90 -7.04
N ARG A 372 53.44 59.92 -6.61
CA ARG A 372 53.06 60.63 -5.37
C ARG A 372 53.76 60.05 -4.15
N PHE A 373 53.88 58.75 -4.02
CA PHE A 373 54.62 58.09 -2.97
C PHE A 373 56.12 58.52 -2.98
N LYS A 374 56.78 58.45 -4.15
CA LYS A 374 58.16 58.85 -4.28
C LYS A 374 58.41 60.34 -3.91
N ASN A 375 57.49 61.20 -4.31
CA ASN A 375 57.56 62.60 -4.03
C ASN A 375 57.36 62.98 -2.54
N ALA A 376 56.66 62.12 -1.78
CA ALA A 376 56.49 62.32 -0.34
C ALA A 376 57.76 62.00 0.47
N PHE A 377 58.76 61.34 -0.14
CA PHE A 377 60.05 60.97 0.48
C PHE A 377 61.26 61.72 -0.12
N LYS A 378 61.02 62.68 -0.99
CA LYS A 378 62.04 63.66 -1.43
C LYS A 378 62.05 64.84 -0.49
#